data_bf8691ac1c58e03ceb42703a027d6567
#
_entry.id   bf8691ac1c58e03ceb42703a027d6567
#
_cell.length_a   1.000
_cell.length_b   1.000
_cell.length_c   1.000
_cell.angle_alpha   90.00
_cell.angle_beta   90.00
_cell.angle_gamma   90.00
#
_symmetry.space_group_name_H-M   'P 1'
#
loop_
_entity.id
_entity.type
_entity.pdbx_description
1 polymer ?
#
loop_
_entity_poly.entity_id
_entity_poly.type
_entity_poly.pdbx_seq_one_letter_code
_entity_poly.pdbx_strand_id
1 'polypeptide(L)'
;MCIRDRDKVLEIGTGSGYQAAVLCEMGIKVYTIERIKSLFLKSKSFLTSINYHPKKIIYGDGFLGYDEKAPYDAIIVTAGAKEIPKDLVTQLKNGGVMVIPIGNSSQKMIQYCKKSNSEFEINEFGDFKFVPMLKDTI
;
A
#
# COMPACT_ATOMS: atom_id res chain seq x y z
N MET A 1 -2.95 14.89 -1.22
CA MET A 1 -3.74 13.66 -0.95
C MET A 1 -4.45 13.83 0.37
N CYS A 2 -5.74 13.60 0.38
CA CYS A 2 -6.51 13.62 1.61
C CYS A 2 -7.08 12.22 1.86
N ILE A 3 -6.54 11.54 2.85
CA ILE A 3 -7.12 10.28 3.35
C ILE A 3 -8.09 10.65 4.45
N ARG A 4 -9.33 10.23 4.29
CA ARG A 4 -10.41 10.56 5.22
C ARG A 4 -10.81 9.35 6.05
N ASP A 5 -11.45 9.63 7.19
CA ASP A 5 -12.12 8.62 8.00
C ASP A 5 -13.02 7.76 7.11
N ARG A 6 -12.98 6.43 7.30
CA ARG A 6 -13.70 5.39 6.54
C ARG A 6 -13.23 5.18 5.10
N ASP A 7 -12.22 5.88 4.64
CA ASP A 7 -11.61 5.55 3.35
C ASP A 7 -11.07 4.12 3.39
N LYS A 8 -11.11 3.46 2.25
CA LYS A 8 -10.57 2.13 2.06
C LYS A 8 -9.16 2.27 1.49
N VAL A 9 -8.17 1.80 2.24
CA VAL A 9 -6.76 1.92 1.87
C VAL A 9 -6.12 0.54 1.79
N LEU A 10 -5.37 0.32 0.72
CA LEU A 10 -4.52 -0.84 0.56
C LEU A 10 -3.08 -0.44 0.88
N GLU A 11 -2.48 -1.12 1.85
CA GLU A 11 -1.07 -0.96 2.20
C GLU A 11 -0.28 -2.12 1.62
N ILE A 12 0.77 -1.83 0.86
CA ILE A 12 1.69 -2.83 0.33
C ILE A 12 2.96 -2.80 1.15
N GLY A 13 3.23 -3.89 1.86
CA GLY A 13 4.37 -4.00 2.78
C GLY A 13 3.98 -3.68 4.21
N THR A 14 3.36 -4.64 4.88
CA THR A 14 2.93 -4.49 6.28
C THR A 14 4.12 -4.26 7.21
N GLY A 15 5.22 -4.95 6.97
CA GLY A 15 6.44 -4.85 7.78
C GLY A 15 6.16 -5.12 9.26
N SER A 16 6.47 -4.14 10.11
CA SER A 16 6.23 -4.25 11.56
C SER A 16 4.77 -4.10 11.95
N GLY A 17 3.94 -3.55 11.06
CA GLY A 17 2.53 -3.23 11.37
C GLY A 17 2.31 -1.83 11.91
N TYR A 18 3.38 -1.04 12.09
CA TYR A 18 3.26 0.31 12.66
C TYR A 18 2.37 1.23 11.82
N GLN A 19 2.61 1.29 10.51
CA GLN A 19 1.81 2.13 9.63
C GLN A 19 0.35 1.68 9.57
N ALA A 20 0.11 0.36 9.56
CA ALA A 20 -1.24 -0.18 9.61
C ALA A 20 -1.97 0.25 10.89
N ALA A 21 -1.26 0.26 12.03
CA ALA A 21 -1.82 0.72 13.31
C ALA A 21 -2.18 2.21 13.24
N VAL A 22 -1.32 3.04 12.66
CA VAL A 22 -1.58 4.48 12.49
C VAL A 22 -2.82 4.70 11.64
N LEU A 23 -2.93 3.98 10.53
CA LEU A 23 -4.09 4.08 9.64
C LEU A 23 -5.38 3.64 10.34
N CYS A 24 -5.33 2.57 11.14
CA CYS A 24 -6.47 2.13 11.94
C CYS A 24 -6.88 3.20 12.96
N GLU A 25 -5.91 3.83 13.62
CA GLU A 25 -6.19 4.91 14.59
C GLU A 25 -6.89 6.10 13.92
N MET A 26 -6.60 6.34 12.65
CA MET A 26 -7.26 7.38 11.87
C MET A 26 -8.67 7.01 11.41
N GLY A 27 -9.18 5.84 11.76
CA GLY A 27 -10.51 5.38 11.36
C GLY A 27 -10.57 4.83 9.94
N ILE A 28 -9.45 4.54 9.33
CA ILE A 28 -9.37 4.06 7.95
C ILE A 28 -9.63 2.55 7.90
N LYS A 29 -10.30 2.10 6.86
CA LYS A 29 -10.50 0.68 6.56
C LYS A 29 -9.26 0.15 5.85
N VAL A 30 -8.38 -0.50 6.60
CA VAL A 30 -7.06 -0.93 6.13
C VAL A 30 -7.08 -2.38 5.66
N TYR A 31 -6.56 -2.58 4.45
CA TYR A 31 -6.17 -3.89 3.92
C TYR A 31 -4.66 -3.82 3.73
N THR A 32 -3.92 -4.76 4.28
CA THR A 32 -2.47 -4.72 4.23
C THR A 32 -1.89 -6.06 3.78
N ILE A 33 -0.89 -6.01 2.91
CA ILE A 33 -0.28 -7.19 2.29
C ILE A 33 1.18 -7.29 2.71
N GLU A 34 1.59 -8.51 3.08
CA GLU A 34 2.97 -8.85 3.39
C GLU A 34 3.38 -10.11 2.65
N ARG A 35 4.52 -10.06 1.94
CA ARG A 35 5.02 -11.20 1.18
C ARG A 35 5.86 -12.17 2.01
N ILE A 36 6.40 -11.71 3.11
CA ILE A 36 7.27 -12.50 3.99
C ILE A 36 6.44 -13.08 5.13
N LYS A 37 6.34 -14.42 5.16
CA LYS A 37 5.47 -15.12 6.11
C LYS A 37 5.79 -14.79 7.56
N SER A 38 7.06 -14.73 7.92
CA SER A 38 7.46 -14.41 9.29
C SER A 38 7.01 -13.00 9.71
N LEU A 39 7.12 -12.03 8.82
CA LEU A 39 6.65 -10.67 9.08
C LEU A 39 5.12 -10.60 9.13
N PHE A 40 4.44 -11.34 8.25
CA PHE A 40 2.99 -11.44 8.26
C PHE A 40 2.49 -11.95 9.61
N LEU A 41 3.08 -13.02 10.13
CA LEU A 41 2.68 -13.58 11.42
C LEU A 41 3.00 -12.64 12.59
N LYS A 42 4.18 -12.03 12.57
CA LYS A 42 4.60 -11.09 13.62
C LYS A 42 3.73 -9.83 13.66
N SER A 43 3.46 -9.23 12.51
CA SER A 43 2.63 -8.02 12.44
C SER A 43 1.19 -8.30 12.85
N LYS A 44 0.65 -9.45 12.46
CA LYS A 44 -0.68 -9.88 12.86
C LYS A 44 -0.79 -10.00 14.39
N SER A 45 0.20 -10.67 15.00
CA SER A 45 0.28 -10.82 16.46
C SER A 45 0.45 -9.47 17.17
N PHE A 46 1.33 -8.62 16.66
CA PHE A 46 1.57 -7.29 17.21
C PHE A 46 0.30 -6.44 17.19
N LEU A 47 -0.36 -6.34 16.04
CA LEU A 47 -1.58 -5.54 15.90
C LEU A 47 -2.70 -6.03 16.83
N THR A 48 -2.85 -7.34 16.96
CA THR A 48 -3.81 -7.93 17.89
C THR A 48 -3.46 -7.54 19.32
N SER A 49 -2.18 -7.59 19.70
CA SER A 49 -1.71 -7.29 21.06
C SER A 49 -1.97 -5.85 21.49
N ILE A 50 -1.94 -4.91 20.54
CA ILE A 50 -2.21 -3.50 20.80
C ILE A 50 -3.65 -3.09 20.44
N ASN A 51 -4.49 -4.06 20.17
CA ASN A 51 -5.92 -3.90 19.89
C ASN A 51 -6.24 -3.03 18.68
N TYR A 52 -5.44 -3.14 17.60
CA TYR A 52 -5.74 -2.57 16.28
C TYR A 52 -6.09 -3.69 15.31
N HIS A 53 -7.19 -3.52 14.59
CA HIS A 53 -7.75 -4.55 13.74
C HIS A 53 -7.97 -4.04 12.31
N PRO A 54 -6.95 -4.16 11.43
CA PRO A 54 -7.17 -3.92 10.01
C PRO A 54 -8.32 -4.80 9.49
N LYS A 55 -8.98 -4.36 8.43
CA LYS A 55 -10.05 -5.17 7.81
C LYS A 55 -9.52 -6.52 7.36
N LYS A 56 -8.28 -6.57 6.88
CA LYS A 56 -7.60 -7.81 6.56
C LYS A 56 -6.09 -7.62 6.51
N ILE A 57 -5.36 -8.62 7.02
CA ILE A 57 -3.93 -8.75 6.85
C ILE A 57 -3.73 -9.93 5.92
N ILE A 58 -3.07 -9.70 4.78
CA ILE A 58 -2.98 -10.67 3.68
C ILE A 58 -1.53 -11.12 3.52
N TYR A 59 -1.33 -12.44 3.47
CA TYR A 59 -0.05 -13.01 3.06
C TYR A 59 -0.10 -13.15 1.53
N GLY A 60 0.65 -12.33 0.81
CA GLY A 60 0.55 -12.29 -0.63
C GLY A 60 1.61 -11.44 -1.31
N ASP A 61 1.56 -11.45 -2.64
CA ASP A 61 2.42 -10.66 -3.51
C ASP A 61 1.84 -9.26 -3.68
N GLY A 62 2.59 -8.25 -3.24
CA GLY A 62 2.15 -6.85 -3.31
C GLY A 62 1.93 -6.33 -4.73
N PHE A 63 2.63 -6.87 -5.73
CA PHE A 63 2.42 -6.48 -7.13
C PHE A 63 1.00 -6.82 -7.62
N LEU A 64 0.41 -7.86 -7.06
CA LEU A 64 -0.95 -8.31 -7.43
C LEU A 64 -2.03 -7.52 -6.69
N GLY A 65 -1.66 -6.82 -5.63
CA GLY A 65 -2.62 -6.15 -4.79
C GLY A 65 -3.61 -7.10 -4.13
N TYR A 66 -4.80 -6.63 -3.90
CA TYR A 66 -5.89 -7.43 -3.34
C TYR A 66 -7.20 -7.07 -4.05
N ASP A 67 -7.41 -7.69 -5.19
CA ASP A 67 -8.50 -7.39 -6.11
C ASP A 67 -9.89 -7.65 -5.50
N GLU A 68 -9.98 -8.61 -4.59
CA GLU A 68 -11.25 -9.03 -3.98
C GLU A 68 -12.01 -7.87 -3.32
N LYS A 69 -11.29 -6.89 -2.77
CA LYS A 69 -11.89 -5.74 -2.08
C LYS A 69 -11.66 -4.40 -2.79
N ALA A 70 -11.16 -4.45 -4.03
CA ALA A 70 -11.02 -3.24 -4.85
C ALA A 70 -12.40 -2.67 -5.21
N PRO A 71 -12.51 -1.37 -5.58
CA PRO A 71 -11.42 -0.41 -5.65
C PRO A 71 -11.10 0.23 -4.29
N TYR A 72 -9.90 0.80 -4.21
CA TYR A 72 -9.40 1.47 -3.01
C TYR A 72 -9.37 2.98 -3.22
N ASP A 73 -9.66 3.73 -2.16
CA ASP A 73 -9.56 5.19 -2.17
C ASP A 73 -8.10 5.65 -2.25
N ALA A 74 -7.21 4.89 -1.61
CA ALA A 74 -5.78 5.12 -1.69
C ALA A 74 -5.02 3.81 -1.62
N ILE A 75 -3.81 3.82 -2.19
CA ILE A 75 -2.86 2.70 -2.10
C ILE A 75 -1.53 3.28 -1.64
N ILE A 76 -0.96 2.71 -0.58
CA ILE A 76 0.33 3.13 -0.04
C ILE A 76 1.31 1.99 -0.21
N VAL A 77 2.39 2.23 -0.95
CA VAL A 77 3.43 1.24 -1.20
C VAL A 77 4.69 1.64 -0.45
N THR A 78 5.19 0.76 0.40
CA THR A 78 6.35 1.02 1.26
C THR A 78 7.61 0.31 0.81
N ALA A 79 7.67 -0.07 -0.46
CA ALA A 79 8.84 -0.68 -1.10
C ALA A 79 9.06 -0.05 -2.47
N GLY A 80 10.31 0.05 -2.90
CA GLY A 80 10.65 0.69 -4.18
C GLY A 80 10.37 -0.21 -5.36
N ALA A 81 9.57 0.26 -6.31
CA ALA A 81 9.29 -0.43 -7.55
C ALA A 81 10.05 0.21 -8.71
N LYS A 82 10.35 -0.57 -9.75
CA LYS A 82 11.02 -0.03 -10.94
C LYS A 82 10.07 0.82 -11.78
N GLU A 83 8.80 0.43 -11.79
CA GLU A 83 7.73 1.13 -12.50
C GLU A 83 6.42 0.97 -11.75
N ILE A 84 5.42 1.74 -12.13
CA ILE A 84 4.11 1.71 -11.47
C ILE A 84 3.42 0.40 -11.80
N PRO A 85 3.06 -0.43 -10.78
CA PRO A 85 2.40 -1.72 -11.02
C PRO A 85 1.00 -1.54 -11.61
N LYS A 86 0.75 -2.20 -12.74
CA LYS A 86 -0.52 -2.11 -13.46
C LYS A 86 -1.72 -2.60 -12.64
N ASP A 87 -1.55 -3.69 -11.91
CA ASP A 87 -2.62 -4.26 -11.10
C ASP A 87 -3.06 -3.31 -9.99
N LEU A 88 -2.11 -2.56 -9.42
CA LEU A 88 -2.43 -1.58 -8.40
C LEU A 88 -3.21 -0.39 -8.99
N VAL A 89 -2.82 0.07 -10.17
CA VAL A 89 -3.56 1.14 -10.87
C VAL A 89 -4.99 0.72 -11.13
N THR A 90 -5.19 -0.52 -11.59
CA THR A 90 -6.53 -1.07 -11.85
C THR A 90 -7.39 -1.09 -10.59
N GLN A 91 -6.77 -1.37 -9.44
CA GLN A 91 -7.48 -1.47 -8.16
C GLN A 91 -7.67 -0.12 -7.48
N LEU A 92 -7.09 0.94 -8.01
CA LEU A 92 -7.27 2.28 -7.50
C LEU A 92 -8.57 2.88 -8.05
N LYS A 93 -9.36 3.47 -7.18
CA LYS A 93 -10.61 4.14 -7.54
C LYS A 93 -10.32 5.35 -8.42
N ASN A 94 -11.24 5.67 -9.33
CA ASN A 94 -11.19 6.95 -10.03
C ASN A 94 -11.32 8.08 -8.99
N GLY A 95 -10.40 9.03 -9.03
CA GLY A 95 -10.25 10.05 -8.00
C GLY A 95 -9.35 9.61 -6.84
N GLY A 96 -8.89 8.36 -6.85
CA GLY A 96 -8.01 7.82 -5.84
C GLY A 96 -6.55 8.18 -6.06
N VAL A 97 -5.73 7.95 -5.04
CA VAL A 97 -4.31 8.31 -5.02
C VAL A 97 -3.47 7.14 -4.57
N MET A 98 -2.38 6.88 -5.30
CA MET A 98 -1.36 5.93 -4.88
C MET A 98 -0.06 6.67 -4.60
N VAL A 99 0.58 6.34 -3.48
CA VAL A 99 1.90 6.84 -3.13
C VAL A 99 2.87 5.66 -3.20
N ILE A 100 3.90 5.79 -4.03
CA ILE A 100 4.81 4.69 -4.31
C ILE A 100 6.22 5.21 -4.62
N PRO A 101 7.28 4.61 -4.01
CA PRO A 101 8.65 4.91 -4.40
C PRO A 101 9.00 4.23 -5.73
N ILE A 102 9.46 5.00 -6.71
CA ILE A 102 9.83 4.48 -8.03
C ILE A 102 11.31 4.73 -8.29
N GLY A 103 12.04 3.71 -8.67
CA GLY A 103 13.46 3.75 -9.00
C GLY A 103 14.17 2.46 -8.68
N ASN A 104 15.49 2.46 -8.86
CA ASN A 104 16.33 1.29 -8.59
C ASN A 104 17.02 1.42 -7.22
N SER A 105 18.30 1.81 -7.19
CA SER A 105 19.05 1.98 -5.95
C SER A 105 18.61 3.21 -5.15
N SER A 106 18.07 4.22 -5.84
CA SER A 106 17.47 5.39 -5.25
C SER A 106 16.11 5.61 -5.89
N GLN A 107 15.10 5.97 -5.12
CA GLN A 107 13.74 6.14 -5.63
C GLN A 107 13.26 7.56 -5.44
N LYS A 108 12.36 7.96 -6.32
CA LYS A 108 11.56 9.17 -6.12
C LYS A 108 10.20 8.78 -5.58
N MET A 109 9.70 9.51 -4.58
CA MET A 109 8.35 9.30 -4.10
C MET A 109 7.37 9.84 -5.13
N ILE A 110 6.54 8.97 -5.65
CA ILE A 110 5.55 9.30 -6.68
C ILE A 110 4.17 9.32 -6.07
N GLN A 111 3.43 10.39 -6.36
CA GLN A 111 2.01 10.47 -6.09
C GLN A 111 1.29 10.29 -7.43
N TYR A 112 0.61 9.17 -7.58
CA TYR A 112 -0.18 8.85 -8.77
C TYR A 112 -1.64 9.16 -8.48
N CYS A 113 -2.19 10.16 -9.16
CA CYS A 113 -3.59 10.57 -9.00
C CYS A 113 -4.39 10.06 -10.19
N LYS A 114 -5.26 9.09 -9.97
CA LYS A 114 -6.09 8.50 -11.01
C LYS A 114 -7.33 9.35 -11.23
N LYS A 115 -7.44 9.95 -12.41
CA LYS A 115 -8.60 10.76 -12.78
C LYS A 115 -9.72 9.91 -13.36
N SER A 116 -9.35 9.00 -14.30
CA SER A 116 -10.24 8.07 -14.97
C SER A 116 -9.44 6.86 -15.44
N ASN A 117 -10.04 5.95 -16.19
CA ASN A 117 -9.33 4.80 -16.74
C ASN A 117 -8.21 5.18 -17.73
N SER A 118 -8.27 6.38 -18.30
CA SER A 118 -7.32 6.84 -19.31
C SER A 118 -6.54 8.10 -18.91
N GLU A 119 -6.91 8.76 -17.81
CA GLU A 119 -6.29 10.00 -17.37
C GLU A 119 -5.71 9.89 -15.97
N PHE A 120 -4.49 10.38 -15.79
CA PHE A 120 -3.82 10.41 -14.50
C PHE A 120 -2.86 11.59 -14.41
N GLU A 121 -2.50 11.95 -13.21
CA GLU A 121 -1.51 12.98 -12.92
C GLU A 121 -0.43 12.39 -12.01
N ILE A 122 0.82 12.70 -12.29
CA ILE A 122 1.96 12.24 -11.48
C ILE A 122 2.67 13.44 -10.87
N ASN A 123 2.86 13.41 -9.57
CA ASN A 123 3.68 14.38 -8.85
C ASN A 123 4.86 13.66 -8.19
N GLU A 124 6.02 14.27 -8.21
CA GLU A 124 7.24 13.70 -7.62
C GLU A 124 7.64 14.48 -6.37
N PHE A 125 8.04 13.74 -5.33
CA PHE A 125 8.45 14.32 -4.04
C PHE A 125 9.78 13.70 -3.59
N GLY A 126 10.88 14.45 -3.74
CA GLY A 126 12.16 14.09 -3.17
C GLY A 126 12.77 12.77 -3.58
N ASP A 127 13.94 12.48 -3.01
CA ASP A 127 14.66 11.24 -3.22
C ASP A 127 14.67 10.43 -1.92
N PHE A 128 14.44 9.11 -2.04
CA PHE A 128 14.33 8.21 -0.89
C PHE A 128 15.02 6.88 -1.20
N LYS A 129 15.28 6.11 -0.16
CA LYS A 129 15.74 4.72 -0.29
C LYS A 129 14.82 3.80 0.47
N PHE A 130 14.14 2.94 -0.25
CA PHE A 130 13.29 1.89 0.29
C PHE A 130 13.85 0.53 -0.11
N VAL A 131 13.47 -0.50 0.63
CA VAL A 131 13.73 -1.88 0.21
C VAL A 131 13.04 -2.14 -1.13
N PRO A 132 13.63 -2.97 -2.01
CA PRO A 132 12.99 -3.23 -3.30
C PRO A 132 11.68 -4.01 -3.13
N MET A 133 10.72 -3.69 -3.98
CA MET A 133 9.49 -4.43 -4.09
C MET A 133 9.75 -5.69 -4.89
N LEU A 134 9.52 -6.84 -4.29
CA LEU A 134 9.79 -8.14 -4.89
C LEU A 134 8.51 -8.90 -5.14
N LYS A 135 8.54 -9.73 -6.17
CA LYS A 135 7.42 -10.61 -6.52
C LYS A 135 7.38 -11.83 -5.62
N ASP A 136 6.24 -12.48 -5.63
CA ASP A 136 5.96 -13.73 -4.93
C ASP A 136 6.10 -13.62 -3.40
N THR A 137 5.79 -14.70 -2.74
CA THR A 137 5.87 -14.81 -1.28
C THR A 137 7.05 -15.68 -0.87
N ILE A 138 7.52 -15.46 0.33
CA ILE A 138 8.54 -16.33 0.95
C ILE A 138 8.19 -16.64 2.39
#